data_afe45782661620439c2bdae93fa9df45
#
_entry.id   afe45782661620439c2bdae93fa9df45
#
_cell.length_a   1.000
_cell.length_b   1.000
_cell.length_c   1.000
_cell.angle_alpha   90.00
_cell.angle_beta   90.00
_cell.angle_gamma   90.00
#
_symmetry.space_group_name_H-M   'P 1'
#
loop_
_entity.id
_entity.type
_entity.pdbx_description
1 polymer ?
#
loop_
_entity_poly.entity_id
_entity_poly.type
_entity_poly.pdbx_seq_one_letter_code
_entity_poly.pdbx_strand_id
1 'polypeptide(L)'
;ALGLKAAGILPDDASQKVDPLFLELSAISRQSDFSGAVERAAPSVVNIFTRKSAAAHSSDAIGVNWDGDPETHMKALGSGVIVSEHGDILTNYHVVDGISNLSVALADGRTFEAKLRGKDVETDLALLQVKAEGLTAAVLGDASKLKVGQTVLAIGNPFDVGQTVTAGIISALGRHGFGLNSYEDFIQTDAAINQGNSGGALINLQGELIGINSAIFSPDRTEAFVGIGFAIPSSIINNVLPALLAGRNIERGYLG
;
A
#
# COMPACT_ATOMS: atom_id res chain seq x y z
N ALA A 1 -38.15 -16.80 -22.03
CA ALA A 1 -37.34 -17.76 -22.82
C ALA A 1 -38.22 -18.59 -23.76
N LEU A 2 -39.41 -19.09 -23.35
CA LEU A 2 -40.35 -19.86 -24.21
C LEU A 2 -40.92 -19.02 -25.37
N GLY A 3 -41.21 -17.74 -25.17
CA GLY A 3 -41.80 -16.88 -26.21
C GLY A 3 -40.83 -16.52 -27.35
N LEU A 4 -39.53 -16.47 -27.10
CA LEU A 4 -38.52 -16.16 -28.10
C LEU A 4 -38.11 -17.35 -28.96
N LYS A 5 -38.27 -18.59 -28.46
CA LYS A 5 -38.12 -19.83 -29.23
C LYS A 5 -39.24 -20.01 -30.26
N ALA A 6 -40.47 -19.66 -29.89
CA ALA A 6 -41.62 -19.74 -30.78
C ALA A 6 -41.58 -18.70 -31.93
N ALA A 7 -40.81 -17.64 -31.79
CA ALA A 7 -40.57 -16.61 -32.81
C ALA A 7 -39.41 -16.91 -33.76
N GLY A 8 -38.73 -18.06 -33.64
CA GLY A 8 -37.57 -18.42 -34.47
C GLY A 8 -36.33 -17.55 -34.26
N ILE A 9 -36.26 -16.81 -33.14
CA ILE A 9 -35.17 -15.86 -32.83
C ILE A 9 -34.04 -16.53 -32.06
N LEU A 10 -34.32 -17.71 -31.44
CA LEU A 10 -33.29 -18.51 -30.75
C LEU A 10 -33.17 -19.88 -31.42
N PRO A 11 -31.94 -20.35 -31.67
CA PRO A 11 -31.69 -21.69 -32.22
C PRO A 11 -32.12 -22.77 -31.22
N ASP A 12 -32.64 -23.88 -31.75
CA ASP A 12 -33.19 -25.02 -30.98
C ASP A 12 -32.11 -25.86 -30.26
N ASP A 13 -30.82 -25.63 -30.56
CA ASP A 13 -29.73 -26.42 -29.98
C ASP A 13 -29.05 -25.68 -28.84
N ALA A 14 -29.25 -26.19 -27.62
CA ALA A 14 -28.60 -25.70 -26.38
C ALA A 14 -27.12 -26.09 -26.29
N SER A 15 -26.55 -26.69 -27.32
CA SER A 15 -25.14 -27.05 -27.44
C SER A 15 -24.34 -26.06 -28.28
N GLN A 16 -24.65 -24.74 -28.22
CA GLN A 16 -23.76 -23.74 -28.82
C GLN A 16 -22.40 -23.85 -28.15
N LYS A 17 -21.45 -24.47 -28.87
CA LYS A 17 -20.02 -24.36 -28.55
C LYS A 17 -19.72 -22.87 -28.57
N VAL A 18 -19.44 -22.31 -27.40
CA VAL A 18 -18.99 -20.92 -27.30
C VAL A 18 -17.77 -20.76 -28.19
N ASP A 19 -17.85 -19.80 -29.13
CA ASP A 19 -16.77 -19.56 -30.08
C ASP A 19 -15.45 -19.37 -29.29
N PRO A 20 -14.39 -20.13 -29.61
CA PRO A 20 -13.09 -19.95 -28.97
C PRO A 20 -12.60 -18.49 -29.00
N LEU A 21 -12.89 -17.77 -30.09
CA LEU A 21 -12.57 -16.34 -30.21
C LEU A 21 -13.34 -15.49 -29.20
N PHE A 22 -14.60 -15.82 -28.90
CA PHE A 22 -15.39 -15.13 -27.88
C PHE A 22 -14.83 -15.38 -26.47
N LEU A 23 -14.35 -16.60 -26.21
CA LEU A 23 -13.65 -16.92 -24.95
C LEU A 23 -12.32 -16.19 -24.83
N GLU A 24 -11.54 -16.09 -25.90
CA GLU A 24 -10.31 -15.29 -25.93
C GLU A 24 -10.60 -13.80 -25.74
N LEU A 25 -11.57 -13.22 -26.46
CA LEU A 25 -11.95 -11.82 -26.30
C LEU A 25 -12.48 -11.52 -24.90
N SER A 26 -13.25 -12.43 -24.30
CA SER A 26 -13.73 -12.28 -22.94
C SER A 26 -12.61 -12.42 -21.89
N ALA A 27 -11.58 -13.23 -22.17
CA ALA A 27 -10.39 -13.35 -21.34
C ALA A 27 -9.53 -12.08 -21.40
N ILE A 28 -9.36 -11.48 -22.60
CA ILE A 28 -8.67 -10.20 -22.79
C ILE A 28 -9.42 -9.07 -22.08
N SER A 29 -10.77 -9.05 -22.15
CA SER A 29 -11.60 -8.05 -21.47
C SER A 29 -11.49 -8.13 -19.94
N ARG A 30 -11.27 -9.33 -19.37
CA ARG A 30 -11.05 -9.50 -17.93
C ARG A 30 -9.66 -9.04 -17.47
N GLN A 31 -8.70 -8.89 -18.38
CA GLN A 31 -7.36 -8.40 -18.07
C GLN A 31 -7.27 -6.87 -17.89
N SER A 32 -8.32 -6.14 -18.27
CA SER A 32 -8.37 -4.68 -18.11
C SER A 32 -8.96 -4.21 -16.77
N ASP A 33 -9.42 -5.12 -15.93
CA ASP A 33 -10.02 -4.84 -14.64
C ASP A 33 -9.04 -5.18 -13.51
N PHE A 34 -8.70 -4.16 -12.71
CA PHE A 34 -7.79 -4.29 -11.58
C PHE A 34 -8.48 -4.68 -10.28
N SER A 35 -9.81 -4.76 -10.26
CA SER A 35 -10.62 -4.98 -9.04
C SER A 35 -10.19 -6.24 -8.31
N GLY A 36 -9.94 -7.35 -9.02
CA GLY A 36 -9.52 -8.59 -8.39
C GLY A 36 -8.15 -8.53 -7.71
N ALA A 37 -7.22 -7.71 -8.19
CA ALA A 37 -5.95 -7.48 -7.50
C ALA A 37 -6.16 -6.62 -6.24
N VAL A 38 -6.99 -5.58 -6.36
CA VAL A 38 -7.35 -4.70 -5.25
C VAL A 38 -8.09 -5.46 -4.15
N GLU A 39 -9.10 -6.26 -4.49
CA GLU A 39 -9.88 -7.07 -3.53
C GLU A 39 -8.98 -8.00 -2.68
N ARG A 40 -7.90 -8.53 -3.26
CA ARG A 40 -6.95 -9.37 -2.53
C ARG A 40 -6.04 -8.59 -1.61
N ALA A 41 -5.57 -7.42 -2.03
CA ALA A 41 -4.54 -6.68 -1.31
C ALA A 41 -5.12 -5.61 -0.35
N ALA A 42 -6.23 -4.96 -0.71
CA ALA A 42 -6.80 -3.86 0.05
C ALA A 42 -7.08 -4.18 1.53
N PRO A 43 -7.55 -5.39 1.91
CA PRO A 43 -7.77 -5.71 3.32
C PRO A 43 -6.50 -5.67 4.17
N SER A 44 -5.31 -5.78 3.55
CA SER A 44 -4.03 -5.69 4.26
C SER A 44 -3.51 -4.27 4.42
N VAL A 45 -4.09 -3.28 3.72
CA VAL A 45 -3.62 -1.88 3.80
C VAL A 45 -4.41 -1.11 4.85
N VAL A 46 -3.69 -0.43 5.73
CA VAL A 46 -4.23 0.26 6.89
C VAL A 46 -3.85 1.74 6.87
N ASN A 47 -4.62 2.56 7.60
CA ASN A 47 -4.27 3.94 7.89
C ASN A 47 -3.50 4.01 9.21
N ILE A 48 -2.45 4.83 9.26
CA ILE A 48 -1.68 5.14 10.48
C ILE A 48 -1.93 6.59 10.84
N PHE A 49 -2.32 6.83 12.09
CA PHE A 49 -2.62 8.15 12.60
C PHE A 49 -2.19 8.32 14.06
N THR A 50 -2.17 9.55 14.53
CA THR A 50 -1.98 9.88 15.96
C THR A 50 -3.15 10.65 16.51
N ARG A 51 -3.47 10.40 17.78
CA ARG A 51 -4.45 11.20 18.54
C ARG A 51 -3.70 12.23 19.36
N LYS A 52 -3.94 13.52 19.12
CA LYS A 52 -3.45 14.59 19.97
C LYS A 52 -4.55 15.00 20.94
N SER A 53 -4.23 15.08 22.23
CA SER A 53 -5.08 15.77 23.20
C SER A 53 -5.08 17.28 22.91
N ALA A 54 -6.20 17.93 23.07
CA ALA A 54 -6.43 19.35 22.75
C ALA A 54 -5.52 20.37 23.47
N ALA A 55 -4.64 19.93 24.36
CA ALA A 55 -3.71 20.80 25.10
C ALA A 55 -2.55 21.36 24.27
N ALA A 56 -2.36 20.93 23.01
CA ALA A 56 -1.29 21.40 22.15
C ALA A 56 -1.85 22.19 20.95
N HIS A 57 -1.97 23.50 21.11
CA HIS A 57 -2.28 24.44 20.01
C HIS A 57 -1.09 24.48 19.04
N SER A 58 -1.19 23.80 17.91
CA SER A 58 -0.34 24.04 16.75
C SER A 58 -1.22 24.22 15.52
N SER A 59 -1.03 25.35 14.83
CA SER A 59 -1.84 25.89 13.74
C SER A 59 -1.78 25.13 12.42
N ASP A 60 -1.12 23.97 12.35
CA ASP A 60 -0.76 23.32 11.09
C ASP A 60 -1.47 21.99 10.84
N ALA A 61 -2.54 21.69 11.56
CA ALA A 61 -3.28 20.46 11.36
C ALA A 61 -4.61 20.71 10.64
N ILE A 62 -4.75 20.22 9.43
CA ILE A 62 -6.08 19.97 8.84
C ILE A 62 -6.63 18.76 9.62
N GLY A 63 -7.23 19.04 10.78
CA GLY A 63 -7.84 18.02 11.63
C GLY A 63 -9.31 17.86 11.28
N VAL A 64 -9.74 16.66 10.95
CA VAL A 64 -11.16 16.30 10.84
C VAL A 64 -11.62 15.80 12.21
N ASN A 65 -12.66 16.43 12.78
CA ASN A 65 -13.30 15.97 14.02
C ASN A 65 -14.23 14.79 13.69
N TRP A 66 -13.84 13.57 14.04
CA TRP A 66 -14.61 12.35 13.72
C TRP A 66 -15.67 12.01 14.75
N ASP A 67 -15.44 12.27 16.02
CA ASP A 67 -16.32 11.81 17.11
C ASP A 67 -17.23 12.90 17.69
N GLY A 68 -17.28 14.09 17.08
CA GLY A 68 -18.06 15.20 17.62
C GLY A 68 -17.51 15.73 18.97
N ASP A 69 -16.37 15.21 19.43
CA ASP A 69 -15.66 15.71 20.59
C ASP A 69 -14.64 16.78 20.16
N PRO A 70 -14.84 18.04 20.52
CA PRO A 70 -13.95 19.14 20.11
C PRO A 70 -12.54 19.04 20.72
N GLU A 71 -12.30 18.10 21.63
CA GLU A 71 -11.03 17.97 22.34
C GLU A 71 -10.08 16.92 21.72
N THR A 72 -10.52 16.10 20.75
CA THR A 72 -9.69 15.04 20.17
C THR A 72 -9.41 15.29 18.70
N HIS A 73 -8.21 15.71 18.35
CA HIS A 73 -7.77 15.86 16.96
C HIS A 73 -7.00 14.62 16.52
N MET A 74 -7.49 13.96 15.45
CA MET A 74 -6.77 12.90 14.77
C MET A 74 -5.93 13.51 13.64
N LYS A 75 -4.66 13.15 13.57
CA LYS A 75 -3.78 13.54 12.47
C LYS A 75 -3.35 12.29 11.72
N ALA A 76 -3.75 12.17 10.46
CA ALA A 76 -3.25 11.13 9.56
C ALA A 76 -1.74 11.31 9.36
N LEU A 77 -1.00 10.21 9.42
CA LEU A 77 0.45 10.18 9.27
C LEU A 77 0.83 9.52 7.93
N GLY A 78 0.15 8.45 7.55
CA GLY A 78 0.40 7.67 6.36
C GLY A 78 -0.34 6.34 6.37
N SER A 79 0.17 5.40 5.63
CA SER A 79 -0.39 4.06 5.47
C SER A 79 0.55 2.99 6.05
N GLY A 80 0.04 1.77 6.17
CA GLY A 80 0.81 0.59 6.52
C GLY A 80 0.27 -0.64 5.82
N VAL A 81 1.04 -1.72 5.86
CA VAL A 81 0.66 -3.02 5.28
C VAL A 81 0.78 -4.10 6.34
N ILE A 82 -0.31 -4.82 6.61
CA ILE A 82 -0.32 -5.99 7.50
C ILE A 82 0.50 -7.09 6.83
N VAL A 83 1.55 -7.56 7.51
CA VAL A 83 2.47 -8.60 7.00
C VAL A 83 2.38 -9.91 7.78
N SER A 84 1.58 -9.95 8.85
CA SER A 84 1.27 -11.19 9.58
C SER A 84 -0.14 -11.16 10.16
N GLU A 85 -0.75 -12.33 10.33
CA GLU A 85 -2.04 -12.49 11.01
C GLU A 85 -1.95 -12.17 12.52
N HIS A 86 -0.73 -12.02 13.05
CA HIS A 86 -0.46 -11.67 14.45
C HIS A 86 -0.44 -10.16 14.73
N GLY A 87 -0.73 -9.33 13.71
CA GLY A 87 -0.84 -7.88 13.86
C GLY A 87 0.45 -7.12 13.59
N ASP A 88 1.41 -7.73 12.90
CA ASP A 88 2.60 -7.03 12.44
C ASP A 88 2.27 -6.19 11.21
N ILE A 89 2.59 -4.89 11.24
CA ILE A 89 2.28 -3.92 10.19
C ILE A 89 3.57 -3.23 9.78
N LEU A 90 3.91 -3.34 8.51
CA LEU A 90 5.06 -2.68 7.90
C LEU A 90 4.65 -1.29 7.39
N THR A 91 5.51 -0.30 7.60
CA THR A 91 5.33 1.08 7.12
C THR A 91 6.68 1.74 6.90
N ASN A 92 6.71 2.98 6.43
CA ASN A 92 7.93 3.77 6.42
C ASN A 92 8.30 4.27 7.81
N TYR A 93 9.61 4.36 8.09
CA TYR A 93 10.08 4.91 9.36
C TYR A 93 9.71 6.38 9.52
N HIS A 94 9.86 7.20 8.46
CA HIS A 94 9.52 8.62 8.50
C HIS A 94 8.03 8.88 8.85
N VAL A 95 7.12 7.93 8.57
CA VAL A 95 5.69 8.03 8.93
C VAL A 95 5.49 8.01 10.44
N VAL A 96 6.35 7.30 11.17
CA VAL A 96 6.18 7.05 12.61
C VAL A 96 7.27 7.67 13.48
N ASP A 97 8.26 8.34 12.86
CA ASP A 97 9.38 8.92 13.58
C ASP A 97 8.93 10.03 14.54
N GLY A 98 9.41 9.95 15.79
CA GLY A 98 9.08 10.91 16.84
C GLY A 98 7.64 10.85 17.37
N ILE A 99 6.81 9.90 16.90
CA ILE A 99 5.41 9.78 17.31
C ILE A 99 5.29 8.75 18.45
N SER A 100 4.72 9.18 19.59
CA SER A 100 4.54 8.33 20.77
C SER A 100 3.18 7.61 20.80
N ASN A 101 2.12 8.22 20.25
CA ASN A 101 0.73 7.72 20.34
C ASN A 101 0.25 7.30 18.94
N LEU A 102 0.71 6.12 18.51
CA LEU A 102 0.34 5.57 17.22
C LEU A 102 -0.97 4.80 17.31
N SER A 103 -1.84 5.01 16.34
CA SER A 103 -3.08 4.25 16.14
C SER A 103 -3.17 3.80 14.69
N VAL A 104 -3.86 2.69 14.48
CA VAL A 104 -4.08 2.08 13.17
C VAL A 104 -5.56 1.86 12.96
N ALA A 105 -6.08 2.30 11.81
CA ALA A 105 -7.41 1.96 11.35
C ALA A 105 -7.33 0.93 10.22
N LEU A 106 -8.05 -0.17 10.37
CA LEU A 106 -8.15 -1.23 9.36
C LEU A 106 -9.15 -0.83 8.26
N ALA A 107 -9.10 -1.55 7.14
CA ALA A 107 -10.02 -1.35 6.02
C ALA A 107 -11.51 -1.55 6.40
N ASP A 108 -11.80 -2.35 7.44
CA ASP A 108 -13.14 -2.59 7.96
C ASP A 108 -13.61 -1.56 9.01
N GLY A 109 -12.80 -0.52 9.27
CA GLY A 109 -13.10 0.57 10.21
C GLY A 109 -12.68 0.29 11.66
N ARG A 110 -12.23 -0.91 12.01
CA ARG A 110 -11.70 -1.19 13.36
C ARG A 110 -10.42 -0.40 13.60
N THR A 111 -10.28 0.12 14.82
CA THR A 111 -9.14 0.94 15.22
C THR A 111 -8.41 0.33 16.41
N PHE A 112 -7.09 0.35 16.39
CA PHE A 112 -6.24 -0.24 17.42
C PHE A 112 -5.08 0.68 17.77
N GLU A 113 -4.66 0.66 19.04
CA GLU A 113 -3.37 1.21 19.43
C GLU A 113 -2.23 0.39 18.82
N ALA A 114 -1.24 1.07 18.26
CA ALA A 114 -0.09 0.45 17.65
C ALA A 114 1.19 0.78 18.44
N LYS A 115 2.11 -0.18 18.48
CA LYS A 115 3.42 -0.01 19.12
C LYS A 115 4.52 -0.24 18.11
N LEU A 116 5.52 0.63 18.10
CA LEU A 116 6.74 0.41 17.31
C LEU A 116 7.47 -0.80 17.88
N ARG A 117 7.66 -1.83 17.05
CA ARG A 117 8.33 -3.08 17.40
C ARG A 117 9.80 -3.09 16.98
N GLY A 118 10.11 -2.50 15.84
CA GLY A 118 11.45 -2.39 15.30
C GLY A 118 11.52 -1.38 14.16
N LYS A 119 12.71 -0.90 13.85
CA LYS A 119 12.95 0.06 12.77
C LYS A 119 14.28 -0.17 12.08
N ASP A 120 14.34 0.19 10.82
CA ASP A 120 15.54 0.33 10.02
C ASP A 120 15.55 1.71 9.36
N VAL A 121 16.30 2.62 9.93
CA VAL A 121 16.35 4.02 9.47
C VAL A 121 16.97 4.13 8.08
N GLU A 122 17.95 3.27 7.76
CA GLU A 122 18.68 3.33 6.51
C GLU A 122 17.86 2.91 5.29
N THR A 123 16.91 1.99 5.47
CA THR A 123 15.95 1.59 4.43
C THR A 123 14.61 2.32 4.54
N ASP A 124 14.43 3.17 5.55
CA ASP A 124 13.16 3.84 5.86
C ASP A 124 12.00 2.86 6.11
N LEU A 125 12.26 1.74 6.80
CA LEU A 125 11.25 0.76 7.19
C LEU A 125 11.03 0.72 8.70
N ALA A 126 9.78 0.58 9.12
CA ALA A 126 9.39 0.37 10.50
C ALA A 126 8.32 -0.73 10.60
N LEU A 127 8.37 -1.49 11.68
CA LEU A 127 7.39 -2.50 12.01
C LEU A 127 6.60 -2.07 13.24
N LEU A 128 5.29 -1.96 13.06
CA LEU A 128 4.34 -1.75 14.15
C LEU A 128 3.70 -3.07 14.54
N GLN A 129 3.17 -3.12 15.75
CA GLN A 129 2.34 -4.23 16.22
C GLN A 129 1.04 -3.73 16.82
N VAL A 130 -0.06 -4.34 16.41
CA VAL A 130 -1.40 -4.18 17.00
C VAL A 130 -1.85 -5.50 17.62
N LYS A 131 -2.75 -5.44 18.58
CA LYS A 131 -3.42 -6.62 19.14
C LYS A 131 -4.81 -6.71 18.54
N ALA A 132 -4.93 -7.45 17.44
CA ALA A 132 -6.17 -7.63 16.70
C ALA A 132 -6.28 -9.07 16.17
N GLU A 133 -7.50 -9.54 15.97
CA GLU A 133 -7.81 -10.85 15.39
C GLU A 133 -8.50 -10.67 14.03
N GLY A 134 -8.49 -11.71 13.20
CA GLY A 134 -9.12 -11.70 11.89
C GLY A 134 -8.46 -10.71 10.93
N LEU A 135 -7.14 -10.63 10.97
CA LEU A 135 -6.35 -9.79 10.08
C LEU A 135 -6.02 -10.53 8.78
N THR A 136 -6.03 -9.81 7.67
CA THR A 136 -5.58 -10.30 6.37
C THR A 136 -4.16 -9.81 6.11
N ALA A 137 -3.19 -10.72 6.10
CA ALA A 137 -1.81 -10.39 5.77
C ALA A 137 -1.62 -10.30 4.24
N ALA A 138 -0.81 -9.35 3.79
CA ALA A 138 -0.39 -9.25 2.40
C ALA A 138 0.46 -10.47 2.00
N VAL A 139 0.27 -10.94 0.78
CA VAL A 139 1.14 -11.95 0.17
C VAL A 139 2.35 -11.23 -0.42
N LEU A 140 3.56 -11.59 0.04
CA LEU A 140 4.80 -11.00 -0.50
C LEU A 140 5.08 -11.57 -1.89
N GLY A 141 5.23 -10.65 -2.86
CA GLY A 141 5.67 -10.96 -4.22
C GLY A 141 7.20 -10.94 -4.33
N ASP A 142 7.71 -11.48 -5.41
CA ASP A 142 9.13 -11.58 -5.70
C ASP A 142 9.61 -10.40 -6.56
N ALA A 143 10.21 -9.39 -5.91
CA ALA A 143 10.74 -8.21 -6.63
C ALA A 143 11.88 -8.54 -7.60
N SER A 144 12.57 -9.68 -7.47
CA SER A 144 13.65 -10.07 -8.40
C SER A 144 13.14 -10.43 -9.80
N LYS A 145 11.85 -10.72 -9.93
CA LYS A 145 11.17 -11.05 -11.20
C LYS A 145 10.54 -9.86 -11.90
N LEU A 146 10.58 -8.69 -11.29
CA LEU A 146 9.97 -7.49 -11.83
C LEU A 146 10.67 -7.03 -13.11
N LYS A 147 9.88 -6.46 -14.02
CA LYS A 147 10.35 -5.90 -15.28
C LYS A 147 9.74 -4.52 -15.49
N VAL A 148 10.53 -3.63 -16.08
CA VAL A 148 10.04 -2.33 -16.56
C VAL A 148 8.89 -2.54 -17.54
N GLY A 149 7.83 -1.74 -17.40
CA GLY A 149 6.60 -1.83 -18.19
C GLY A 149 5.52 -2.73 -17.57
N GLN A 150 5.80 -3.49 -16.51
CA GLN A 150 4.75 -4.24 -15.80
C GLN A 150 3.80 -3.28 -15.09
N THR A 151 2.49 -3.55 -15.19
CA THR A 151 1.46 -2.80 -14.49
C THR A 151 1.55 -3.05 -12.99
N VAL A 152 1.42 -1.97 -12.22
CA VAL A 152 1.40 -1.97 -10.77
C VAL A 152 0.30 -1.08 -10.24
N LEU A 153 -0.15 -1.37 -9.02
CA LEU A 153 -1.14 -0.56 -8.31
C LEU A 153 -0.53 -0.09 -7.00
N ALA A 154 -0.63 1.21 -6.72
CA ALA A 154 -0.28 1.77 -5.42
C ALA A 154 -1.55 1.91 -4.61
N ILE A 155 -1.57 1.31 -3.41
CA ILE A 155 -2.70 1.37 -2.47
C ILE A 155 -2.23 2.07 -1.22
N GLY A 156 -3.00 3.06 -0.80
CA GLY A 156 -2.84 3.77 0.46
C GLY A 156 -4.18 4.13 1.06
N ASN A 157 -4.15 4.73 2.23
CA ASN A 157 -5.34 5.23 2.90
C ASN A 157 -5.10 6.70 3.34
N PRO A 158 -5.02 7.63 2.36
CA PRO A 158 -4.73 9.03 2.66
C PRO A 158 -5.93 9.73 3.30
N PHE A 159 -5.65 10.54 4.33
CA PHE A 159 -6.54 11.61 4.80
C PHE A 159 -7.97 11.20 5.16
N ASP A 160 -8.20 9.98 5.64
CA ASP A 160 -9.53 9.56 6.09
C ASP A 160 -10.64 9.56 5.01
N VAL A 161 -10.27 9.73 3.74
CA VAL A 161 -11.21 9.63 2.61
C VAL A 161 -11.44 8.19 2.16
N GLY A 162 -10.89 7.22 2.89
CA GLY A 162 -10.92 5.81 2.57
C GLY A 162 -9.72 5.38 1.72
N GLN A 163 -9.62 4.07 1.46
CA GLN A 163 -8.57 3.52 0.64
C GLN A 163 -8.59 4.11 -0.76
N THR A 164 -7.41 4.51 -1.23
CA THR A 164 -7.20 5.04 -2.57
C THR A 164 -6.27 4.12 -3.34
N VAL A 165 -6.62 3.84 -4.58
CA VAL A 165 -5.83 3.02 -5.50
C VAL A 165 -5.46 3.86 -6.71
N THR A 166 -4.19 3.86 -7.05
CA THR A 166 -3.68 4.45 -8.30
C THR A 166 -2.99 3.38 -9.13
N ALA A 167 -3.06 3.48 -10.44
CA ALA A 167 -2.47 2.52 -11.37
C ALA A 167 -1.36 3.18 -12.19
N GLY A 168 -0.34 2.40 -12.48
CA GLY A 168 0.78 2.81 -13.31
C GLY A 168 1.61 1.61 -13.73
N ILE A 169 2.85 1.85 -14.11
CA ILE A 169 3.80 0.82 -14.49
C ILE A 169 5.09 0.92 -13.67
N ILE A 170 5.89 -0.11 -13.69
CA ILE A 170 7.29 -0.03 -13.27
C ILE A 170 8.03 0.78 -14.34
N SER A 171 8.44 1.99 -13.99
CA SER A 171 9.18 2.89 -14.90
C SER A 171 10.68 2.59 -14.90
N ALA A 172 11.23 2.16 -13.75
CA ALA A 172 12.61 1.72 -13.62
C ALA A 172 12.79 0.86 -12.36
N LEU A 173 13.91 0.14 -12.29
CA LEU A 173 14.34 -0.66 -11.14
C LEU A 173 15.76 -0.24 -10.74
N GLY A 174 16.15 -0.55 -9.49
CA GLY A 174 17.50 -0.30 -9.00
C GLY A 174 17.84 1.18 -8.86
N ARG A 175 16.85 2.04 -8.60
CA ARG A 175 17.07 3.47 -8.47
C ARG A 175 17.75 3.82 -7.15
N HIS A 176 18.87 4.53 -7.24
CA HIS A 176 19.69 4.96 -6.11
C HIS A 176 20.37 6.32 -6.38
N GLY A 177 20.98 6.91 -5.35
CA GLY A 177 21.72 8.16 -5.45
C GLY A 177 20.84 9.41 -5.35
N PHE A 178 19.63 9.32 -4.82
CA PHE A 178 18.73 10.46 -4.61
C PHE A 178 18.93 11.11 -3.24
N GLY A 179 19.61 10.44 -2.30
CA GLY A 179 19.81 10.92 -0.93
C GLY A 179 18.51 10.94 -0.11
N LEU A 180 17.53 10.10 -0.50
CA LEU A 180 16.29 9.90 0.24
C LEU A 180 16.53 9.00 1.45
N ASN A 181 17.29 7.91 1.24
CA ASN A 181 17.67 6.94 2.27
C ASN A 181 19.17 6.66 2.16
N SER A 182 19.77 6.14 3.25
CA SER A 182 21.18 5.71 3.21
C SER A 182 21.36 4.46 2.37
N TYR A 183 20.34 3.61 2.28
CA TYR A 183 20.30 2.41 1.45
C TYR A 183 19.14 2.49 0.46
N GLU A 184 19.47 2.76 -0.80
CA GLU A 184 18.51 2.94 -1.87
C GLU A 184 18.63 1.84 -2.92
N ASP A 185 17.49 1.24 -3.30
CA ASP A 185 17.30 0.30 -4.41
C ASP A 185 15.83 0.36 -4.84
N PHE A 186 15.34 1.57 -5.17
CA PHE A 186 13.91 1.78 -5.35
C PHE A 186 13.36 1.19 -6.66
N ILE A 187 12.10 0.75 -6.58
CA ILE A 187 11.21 0.64 -7.74
C ILE A 187 10.72 2.04 -8.06
N GLN A 188 10.92 2.50 -9.30
CA GLN A 188 10.29 3.72 -9.81
C GLN A 188 8.98 3.38 -10.51
N THR A 189 7.93 4.15 -10.23
CA THR A 189 6.60 4.00 -10.86
C THR A 189 6.00 5.36 -11.21
N ASP A 190 5.13 5.39 -12.20
CA ASP A 190 4.26 6.53 -12.53
C ASP A 190 2.84 6.38 -11.94
N ALA A 191 2.56 5.30 -11.20
CA ALA A 191 1.40 5.25 -10.32
C ALA A 191 1.46 6.43 -9.35
N ALA A 192 0.39 7.21 -9.25
CA ALA A 192 0.40 8.43 -8.45
C ALA A 192 0.60 8.11 -6.96
N ILE A 193 1.72 8.55 -6.41
CA ILE A 193 2.05 8.50 -4.99
C ILE A 193 1.97 9.91 -4.45
N ASN A 194 1.14 10.12 -3.44
CA ASN A 194 0.94 11.41 -2.78
C ASN A 194 1.02 11.23 -1.27
N GLN A 195 1.00 12.34 -0.54
CA GLN A 195 0.90 12.34 0.92
C GLN A 195 -0.23 11.40 1.38
N GLY A 196 0.07 10.53 2.36
CA GLY A 196 -0.83 9.51 2.86
C GLY A 196 -0.70 8.13 2.21
N ASN A 197 -0.14 8.01 0.99
CA ASN A 197 0.20 6.71 0.40
C ASN A 197 1.51 6.13 0.94
N SER A 198 2.38 6.97 1.54
CA SER A 198 3.64 6.52 2.16
C SER A 198 3.39 5.44 3.20
N GLY A 199 4.15 4.37 3.16
CA GLY A 199 3.96 3.17 3.99
C GLY A 199 2.91 2.18 3.46
N GLY A 200 2.13 2.55 2.45
CA GLY A 200 1.14 1.69 1.79
C GLY A 200 1.77 0.70 0.79
N ALA A 201 0.93 -0.09 0.16
CA ALA A 201 1.35 -1.17 -0.70
C ALA A 201 1.57 -0.73 -2.16
N LEU A 202 2.68 -1.16 -2.77
CA LEU A 202 2.79 -1.32 -4.22
C LEU A 202 2.58 -2.81 -4.54
N ILE A 203 1.58 -3.11 -5.38
CA ILE A 203 1.20 -4.49 -5.70
C ILE A 203 1.27 -4.76 -7.21
N ASN A 204 1.42 -6.04 -7.55
CA ASN A 204 1.25 -6.52 -8.91
C ASN A 204 -0.22 -6.87 -9.21
N LEU A 205 -0.52 -7.32 -10.44
CA LEU A 205 -1.88 -7.71 -10.84
C LEU A 205 -2.39 -9.01 -10.18
N GLN A 206 -1.52 -9.76 -9.52
CA GLN A 206 -1.88 -10.90 -8.69
C GLN A 206 -2.32 -10.48 -7.27
N GLY A 207 -2.16 -9.18 -6.92
CA GLY A 207 -2.43 -8.65 -5.58
C GLY A 207 -1.28 -8.91 -4.60
N GLU A 208 -0.10 -9.29 -5.10
CA GLU A 208 1.07 -9.53 -4.26
C GLU A 208 1.82 -8.23 -3.99
N LEU A 209 2.28 -8.06 -2.75
CA LEU A 209 3.07 -6.92 -2.30
C LEU A 209 4.47 -6.99 -2.90
N ILE A 210 4.78 -6.11 -3.83
CA ILE A 210 6.09 -6.01 -4.49
C ILE A 210 6.96 -4.88 -3.92
N GLY A 211 6.36 -3.97 -3.16
CA GLY A 211 7.09 -2.88 -2.49
C GLY A 211 6.23 -2.09 -1.53
N ILE A 212 6.87 -1.23 -0.74
CA ILE A 212 6.24 -0.23 0.14
C ILE A 212 6.40 1.14 -0.51
N ASN A 213 5.28 1.82 -0.78
CA ASN A 213 5.28 3.19 -1.28
C ASN A 213 6.04 4.10 -0.30
N SER A 214 6.99 4.89 -0.76
CA SER A 214 7.84 5.66 0.14
C SER A 214 7.80 7.14 -0.16
N ALA A 215 8.27 7.58 -1.32
CA ALA A 215 8.53 8.97 -1.60
C ALA A 215 8.17 9.35 -3.04
N ILE A 216 8.08 10.65 -3.29
CA ILE A 216 8.01 11.24 -4.63
C ILE A 216 9.31 11.99 -4.92
N PHE A 217 9.71 11.99 -6.19
CA PHE A 217 10.73 12.90 -6.65
C PHE A 217 10.09 14.26 -6.92
N SER A 218 10.49 15.29 -6.16
CA SER A 218 10.00 16.66 -6.34
C SER A 218 11.19 17.61 -6.48
N PRO A 219 11.57 17.99 -7.71
CA PRO A 219 12.72 18.87 -7.96
C PRO A 219 12.59 20.22 -7.26
N ASP A 220 11.36 20.73 -7.19
CA ASP A 220 11.04 22.06 -6.66
C ASP A 220 10.55 22.04 -5.20
N ARG A 221 10.63 20.90 -4.51
CA ARG A 221 10.10 20.68 -3.14
C ARG A 221 8.61 21.08 -2.98
N THR A 222 7.84 21.00 -4.05
CA THR A 222 6.41 21.40 -4.06
C THR A 222 5.49 20.33 -3.46
N GLU A 223 6.05 19.17 -3.05
CA GLU A 223 5.31 18.00 -2.55
C GLU A 223 4.24 17.46 -3.52
N ALA A 224 4.25 17.93 -4.77
CA ALA A 224 3.33 17.49 -5.80
C ALA A 224 3.93 16.34 -6.62
N PHE A 225 3.11 15.32 -6.89
CA PHE A 225 3.49 14.21 -7.77
C PHE A 225 3.68 14.70 -9.22
N VAL A 226 4.87 14.48 -9.76
CA VAL A 226 5.24 14.88 -11.12
C VAL A 226 5.44 13.68 -12.07
N GLY A 227 4.83 12.53 -11.76
CA GLY A 227 4.97 11.30 -12.55
C GLY A 227 6.16 10.42 -12.13
N ILE A 228 6.80 10.72 -11.01
CA ILE A 228 7.93 9.93 -10.49
C ILE A 228 7.67 9.61 -9.01
N GLY A 229 7.28 8.37 -8.75
CA GLY A 229 7.12 7.81 -7.42
C GLY A 229 8.15 6.70 -7.18
N PHE A 230 8.48 6.48 -5.91
CA PHE A 230 9.42 5.46 -5.46
C PHE A 230 8.78 4.53 -4.44
N ALA A 231 9.12 3.24 -4.54
CA ALA A 231 8.75 2.23 -3.57
C ALA A 231 9.96 1.40 -3.16
N ILE A 232 10.03 1.01 -1.89
CA ILE A 232 11.04 0.12 -1.33
C ILE A 232 10.66 -1.31 -1.76
N PRO A 233 11.49 -2.05 -2.50
CA PRO A 233 11.12 -3.35 -3.07
C PRO A 233 11.01 -4.45 -2.02
N SER A 234 10.23 -5.49 -2.34
CA SER A 234 10.06 -6.67 -1.46
C SER A 234 11.37 -7.43 -1.22
N SER A 235 12.39 -7.29 -2.05
CA SER A 235 13.74 -7.81 -1.81
C SER A 235 14.38 -7.21 -0.56
N ILE A 236 14.27 -5.88 -0.37
CA ILE A 236 14.73 -5.20 0.84
C ILE A 236 13.88 -5.62 2.04
N ILE A 237 12.55 -5.66 1.87
CA ILE A 237 11.61 -6.08 2.92
C ILE A 237 12.00 -7.47 3.45
N ASN A 238 12.24 -8.44 2.59
CA ASN A 238 12.61 -9.79 2.95
C ASN A 238 13.93 -9.86 3.76
N ASN A 239 14.87 -8.97 3.49
CA ASN A 239 16.14 -8.92 4.21
C ASN A 239 15.99 -8.27 5.60
N VAL A 240 15.10 -7.29 5.75
CA VAL A 240 14.95 -6.47 6.95
C VAL A 240 13.90 -7.04 7.91
N LEU A 241 12.79 -7.57 7.39
CA LEU A 241 11.63 -8.02 8.15
C LEU A 241 11.95 -9.03 9.26
N PRO A 242 12.82 -10.06 9.08
CA PRO A 242 13.13 -11.00 10.15
C PRO A 242 13.76 -10.34 11.39
N ALA A 243 14.59 -9.32 11.20
CA ALA A 243 15.20 -8.59 12.31
C ALA A 243 14.16 -7.69 13.02
N LEU A 244 13.29 -7.03 12.26
CA LEU A 244 12.21 -6.20 12.80
C LEU A 244 11.20 -7.05 13.59
N LEU A 245 10.83 -8.24 13.09
CA LEU A 245 9.97 -9.20 13.80
C LEU A 245 10.58 -9.67 15.11
N ALA A 246 11.91 -9.77 15.18
CA ALA A 246 12.63 -10.07 16.42
C ALA A 246 12.74 -8.86 17.38
N GLY A 247 12.10 -7.73 17.06
CA GLY A 247 12.14 -6.50 17.86
C GLY A 247 13.51 -5.82 17.87
N ARG A 248 14.33 -6.04 16.84
CA ARG A 248 15.66 -5.45 16.72
C ARG A 248 15.64 -4.25 15.80
N ASN A 249 16.32 -3.18 16.21
CA ASN A 249 16.71 -2.13 15.29
C ASN A 249 17.91 -2.62 14.47
N ILE A 250 17.92 -2.29 13.20
CA ILE A 250 19.04 -2.66 12.33
C ILE A 250 20.05 -1.51 12.36
N GLU A 251 21.23 -1.80 12.89
CA GLU A 251 22.38 -0.91 12.85
C GLU A 251 23.41 -1.53 11.89
N ARG A 252 23.74 -0.81 10.83
CA ARG A 252 24.77 -1.22 9.87
C ARG A 252 26.09 -0.54 10.23
N GLY A 253 27.17 -1.32 10.27
CA GLY A 253 28.50 -0.76 10.46
C GLY A 253 28.93 0.02 9.23
N TYR A 254 29.44 1.23 9.44
CA TYR A 254 30.11 2.00 8.39
C TYR A 254 31.52 1.42 8.20
N LEU A 255 31.79 0.82 7.04
CA LEU A 255 33.14 0.50 6.61
C LEU A 255 33.68 1.77 5.95
N GLY A 256 34.43 2.55 6.73
CA GLY A 256 35.10 3.78 6.30
C GLY A 256 36.13 3.57 5.19
#